data_5f3dde403aecba4a19a8b81196b9b82b
#
_entry.id   5f3dde403aecba4a19a8b81196b9b82b
#
_cell.length_a   1.000
_cell.length_b   1.000
_cell.length_c   1.000
_cell.angle_alpha   90.00
_cell.angle_beta   90.00
_cell.angle_gamma   90.00
#
_symmetry.space_group_name_H-M   'P 1'
#
loop_
_entity.id
_entity.type
_entity.pdbx_description
1 polymer ?
#
loop_
_entity_poly.entity_id
_entity_poly.type
_entity_poly.pdbx_seq_one_letter_code
_entity_poly.pdbx_strand_id
1 'polypeptide(L)'
;MKIFKYMALALAAVLTMGCVEEQFELDPNKVPSASDLKVKIDVDQATNYVTFSIENQGMVPMWLFGEELIDGKANKKYAYTGNGLQLRLRDAGTHSVEVKAYNAHGVSVGSKVVEFTLENTYRDPFDPSPYFKVIKGEWQWNNEAAGHFGCGPSTDSPFEWWKAGANEKADWSLYNDRMTFTEDGKYSFNPG
;
A
#
# COMPACT_ATOMS: atom_id res chain seq x y z
N MET A 1 -31.82 58.08 -22.18
CA MET A 1 -31.81 57.77 -20.74
C MET A 1 -32.68 56.59 -20.30
N LYS A 2 -33.68 56.13 -21.07
CA LYS A 2 -34.52 54.96 -20.70
C LYS A 2 -33.81 53.62 -20.96
N ILE A 3 -33.01 53.48 -21.97
CA ILE A 3 -32.30 52.23 -22.36
C ILE A 3 -31.24 51.83 -21.29
N PHE A 4 -30.55 52.78 -20.69
CA PHE A 4 -29.57 52.50 -19.61
C PHE A 4 -30.21 51.92 -18.33
N LYS A 5 -31.45 52.30 -18.04
CA LYS A 5 -32.17 51.76 -16.85
C LYS A 5 -32.53 50.28 -17.06
N TYR A 6 -32.91 49.90 -18.27
CA TYR A 6 -33.27 48.50 -18.55
C TYR A 6 -32.03 47.60 -18.67
N MET A 7 -30.90 48.10 -19.14
CA MET A 7 -29.64 47.39 -19.15
C MET A 7 -29.09 47.15 -17.70
N ALA A 8 -29.22 48.13 -16.82
CA ALA A 8 -28.83 47.97 -15.42
C ALA A 8 -29.72 46.97 -14.69
N LEU A 9 -31.04 46.93 -14.99
CA LEU A 9 -31.96 45.97 -14.39
C LEU A 9 -31.73 44.54 -14.92
N ALA A 10 -31.41 44.38 -16.19
CA ALA A 10 -31.03 43.08 -16.75
C ALA A 10 -29.70 42.56 -16.20
N LEU A 11 -28.70 43.41 -16.00
CA LEU A 11 -27.44 43.05 -15.41
C LEU A 11 -27.57 42.66 -13.95
N ALA A 12 -28.47 43.35 -13.18
CA ALA A 12 -28.76 42.97 -11.79
C ALA A 12 -29.49 41.64 -11.69
N ALA A 13 -30.38 41.30 -12.65
CA ALA A 13 -31.06 40.01 -12.67
C ALA A 13 -30.13 38.82 -12.99
N VAL A 14 -29.07 39.04 -13.81
CA VAL A 14 -28.06 38.01 -14.10
C VAL A 14 -27.11 37.78 -12.94
N LEU A 15 -26.85 38.80 -12.11
CA LEU A 15 -26.00 38.66 -10.92
C LEU A 15 -26.69 37.97 -9.73
N THR A 16 -28.03 37.86 -9.75
CA THR A 16 -28.80 37.12 -8.73
C THR A 16 -29.01 35.65 -9.09
N MET A 17 -28.64 35.21 -10.30
CA MET A 17 -28.45 33.78 -10.59
C MET A 17 -27.13 33.28 -10.02
N GLY A 18 -26.84 33.60 -8.77
CA GLY A 18 -25.82 32.93 -8.01
C GLY A 18 -26.16 31.44 -7.98
N CYS A 19 -25.17 30.60 -8.17
CA CYS A 19 -25.30 29.16 -7.99
C CYS A 19 -26.15 28.92 -6.76
N VAL A 20 -27.32 28.35 -6.93
CA VAL A 20 -28.04 27.73 -5.85
C VAL A 20 -27.14 26.56 -5.48
N GLU A 21 -26.38 26.72 -4.41
CA GLU A 21 -25.65 25.65 -3.81
C GLU A 21 -26.73 24.63 -3.41
N GLU A 22 -26.89 23.56 -4.19
CA GLU A 22 -27.73 22.46 -3.80
C GLU A 22 -27.12 21.95 -2.49
N GLN A 23 -27.70 22.33 -1.38
CA GLN A 23 -27.36 21.77 -0.08
C GLN A 23 -27.77 20.30 -0.12
N PHE A 24 -26.77 19.45 -0.31
CA PHE A 24 -26.94 18.01 -0.17
C PHE A 24 -27.23 17.74 1.31
N GLU A 25 -28.52 17.67 1.67
CA GLU A 25 -28.90 17.24 3.01
C GLU A 25 -28.60 15.74 3.13
N LEU A 26 -27.62 15.42 3.99
CA LEU A 26 -27.33 14.05 4.35
C LEU A 26 -28.53 13.49 5.15
N ASP A 27 -29.16 12.46 4.62
CA ASP A 27 -30.22 11.75 5.33
C ASP A 27 -29.62 10.61 6.14
N PRO A 28 -29.56 10.72 7.48
CA PRO A 28 -28.95 9.70 8.33
C PRO A 28 -29.71 8.35 8.27
N ASN A 29 -30.97 8.35 7.85
CA ASN A 29 -31.76 7.12 7.70
C ASN A 29 -31.38 6.34 6.42
N LYS A 30 -30.67 6.97 5.50
CA LYS A 30 -30.19 6.35 4.26
C LYS A 30 -28.71 5.93 4.32
N VAL A 31 -28.07 6.13 5.46
CA VAL A 31 -26.71 5.62 5.71
C VAL A 31 -26.78 4.08 5.77
N PRO A 32 -25.89 3.36 5.04
CA PRO A 32 -25.95 1.91 5.03
C PRO A 32 -25.56 1.31 6.39
N SER A 33 -26.06 0.10 6.69
CA SER A 33 -25.55 -0.72 7.78
C SER A 33 -24.51 -1.69 7.23
N ALA A 34 -23.38 -1.84 7.93
CA ALA A 34 -22.36 -2.80 7.53
C ALA A 34 -22.85 -4.26 7.60
N SER A 35 -23.84 -4.58 8.46
CA SER A 35 -24.48 -5.89 8.52
C SER A 35 -25.16 -6.28 7.20
N ASP A 36 -25.67 -5.29 6.45
CA ASP A 36 -26.44 -5.49 5.23
C ASP A 36 -25.54 -5.61 3.98
N LEU A 37 -24.23 -5.47 4.15
CA LEU A 37 -23.29 -5.61 3.05
C LEU A 37 -23.21 -7.06 2.58
N LYS A 38 -23.48 -7.26 1.30
CA LYS A 38 -23.34 -8.54 0.61
C LYS A 38 -21.93 -8.63 0.03
N VAL A 39 -21.01 -9.06 0.88
CA VAL A 39 -19.59 -9.16 0.53
C VAL A 39 -19.35 -10.46 -0.23
N LYS A 40 -18.61 -10.35 -1.32
CA LYS A 40 -18.12 -11.47 -2.11
C LYS A 40 -16.60 -11.39 -2.20
N ILE A 41 -15.93 -12.48 -1.84
CA ILE A 41 -14.48 -12.64 -1.95
C ILE A 41 -14.21 -13.84 -2.84
N ASP A 42 -13.61 -13.60 -3.99
CA ASP A 42 -13.20 -14.66 -4.93
C ASP A 42 -11.68 -14.87 -4.81
N VAL A 43 -11.27 -16.10 -4.48
CA VAL A 43 -9.87 -16.49 -4.31
C VAL A 43 -9.45 -17.39 -5.45
N ASP A 44 -8.45 -16.97 -6.21
CA ASP A 44 -7.74 -17.86 -7.13
C ASP A 44 -6.58 -18.54 -6.39
N GLN A 45 -6.78 -19.78 -6.00
CA GLN A 45 -5.81 -20.57 -5.24
C GLN A 45 -4.52 -20.91 -6.01
N ALA A 46 -4.55 -20.81 -7.34
CA ALA A 46 -3.37 -21.08 -8.17
C ALA A 46 -2.39 -19.90 -8.21
N THR A 47 -2.92 -18.68 -8.13
CA THR A 47 -2.14 -17.45 -8.28
C THR A 47 -2.15 -16.56 -7.04
N ASN A 48 -2.99 -16.92 -6.05
CA ASN A 48 -3.26 -16.15 -4.84
C ASN A 48 -3.77 -14.71 -5.12
N TYR A 49 -4.37 -14.48 -6.28
CA TYR A 49 -5.16 -13.29 -6.49
C TYR A 49 -6.49 -13.41 -5.76
N VAL A 50 -6.82 -12.38 -5.03
CA VAL A 50 -8.08 -12.27 -4.30
C VAL A 50 -8.83 -11.05 -4.80
N THR A 51 -10.07 -11.25 -5.22
CA THR A 51 -10.95 -10.18 -5.69
C THR A 51 -12.02 -9.90 -4.65
N PHE A 52 -12.08 -8.66 -4.20
CA PHE A 52 -12.99 -8.17 -3.16
C PHE A 52 -14.09 -7.35 -3.79
N SER A 53 -15.34 -7.70 -3.56
CA SER A 53 -16.50 -7.00 -4.10
C SER A 53 -17.70 -7.01 -3.14
N ILE A 54 -18.63 -6.07 -3.36
CA ILE A 54 -19.97 -6.08 -2.76
C ILE A 54 -21.02 -6.08 -3.86
N GLU A 55 -22.14 -6.74 -3.61
CA GLU A 55 -23.27 -6.81 -4.55
C GLU A 55 -24.27 -5.65 -4.35
N ASN A 56 -24.09 -4.85 -3.31
CA ASN A 56 -24.97 -3.73 -2.99
C ASN A 56 -24.80 -2.61 -4.03
N GLN A 57 -25.92 -2.24 -4.66
CA GLN A 57 -25.94 -1.16 -5.65
C GLN A 57 -25.87 0.22 -4.98
N GLY A 58 -25.25 1.18 -5.65
CA GLY A 58 -25.13 2.56 -5.18
C GLY A 58 -24.21 2.76 -3.96
N MET A 59 -23.39 1.77 -3.63
CA MET A 59 -22.43 1.81 -2.54
C MET A 59 -21.01 1.60 -3.05
N VAL A 60 -20.04 2.25 -2.41
CA VAL A 60 -18.63 2.06 -2.66
C VAL A 60 -18.00 1.43 -1.42
N PRO A 61 -17.42 0.23 -1.52
CA PRO A 61 -16.77 -0.42 -0.39
C PRO A 61 -15.42 0.21 -0.06
N MET A 62 -15.10 0.15 1.23
CA MET A 62 -13.80 0.45 1.79
C MET A 62 -13.29 -0.83 2.48
N TRP A 63 -12.15 -1.32 2.03
CA TRP A 63 -11.50 -2.55 2.49
C TRP A 63 -10.37 -2.19 3.43
N LEU A 64 -10.40 -2.68 4.65
CA LEU A 64 -9.44 -2.38 5.70
C LEU A 64 -8.70 -3.68 6.07
N PHE A 65 -7.41 -3.71 5.78
CA PHE A 65 -6.57 -4.87 6.05
C PHE A 65 -5.70 -4.62 7.27
N GLY A 66 -5.72 -5.57 8.18
CA GLY A 66 -4.85 -5.76 9.30
C GLY A 66 -4.46 -4.55 10.16
N GLU A 67 -4.21 -4.82 11.40
CA GLU A 67 -3.39 -3.98 12.25
C GLU A 67 -2.19 -4.82 12.65
N GLU A 68 -1.01 -4.53 12.10
CA GLU A 68 0.22 -5.04 12.69
C GLU A 68 0.54 -4.21 13.92
N LEU A 69 0.74 -4.88 15.04
CA LEU A 69 1.27 -4.26 16.25
C LEU A 69 2.80 -4.30 16.16
N ILE A 70 3.42 -3.13 15.97
CA ILE A 70 4.86 -2.96 16.12
C ILE A 70 5.09 -2.30 17.48
N ASP A 71 5.90 -2.90 18.33
CA ASP A 71 6.21 -2.42 19.68
C ASP A 71 4.95 -2.17 20.54
N GLY A 72 3.91 -2.97 20.36
CA GLY A 72 2.64 -2.81 21.08
C GLY A 72 1.79 -1.61 20.63
N LYS A 73 2.16 -0.93 19.56
CA LYS A 73 1.38 0.15 18.97
C LYS A 73 0.72 -0.30 17.68
N ALA A 74 -0.55 0.08 17.51
CA ALA A 74 -1.28 -0.17 16.28
C ALA A 74 -0.60 0.56 15.10
N ASN A 75 -0.24 -0.20 14.09
CA ASN A 75 0.26 0.33 12.83
C ASN A 75 -0.89 0.76 11.93
N LYS A 76 -0.58 1.52 10.87
CA LYS A 76 -1.60 1.95 9.90
C LYS A 76 -2.32 0.77 9.30
N LYS A 77 -3.65 0.77 9.41
CA LYS A 77 -4.50 -0.06 8.55
C LYS A 77 -4.29 0.35 7.10
N TYR A 78 -4.02 -0.62 6.24
CA TYR A 78 -4.09 -0.38 4.80
C TYR A 78 -5.55 -0.32 4.38
N ALA A 79 -5.97 0.80 3.80
CA ALA A 79 -7.31 1.02 3.33
C ALA A 79 -7.33 1.16 1.80
N TYR A 80 -8.21 0.39 1.16
CA TYR A 80 -8.48 0.47 -0.27
C TYR A 80 -9.96 0.76 -0.48
N THR A 81 -10.30 1.46 -1.54
CA THR A 81 -11.69 1.76 -1.90
C THR A 81 -12.00 1.23 -3.29
N GLY A 82 -13.27 0.95 -3.52
CA GLY A 82 -13.79 0.52 -4.81
C GLY A 82 -14.22 -0.94 -4.84
N ASN A 83 -15.13 -1.21 -5.76
CA ASN A 83 -15.65 -2.55 -6.01
C ASN A 83 -14.79 -3.28 -7.04
N GLY A 84 -14.56 -4.57 -6.83
CA GLY A 84 -13.68 -5.37 -7.69
C GLY A 84 -12.18 -5.13 -7.41
N LEU A 85 -11.82 -4.72 -6.20
CA LEU A 85 -10.42 -4.62 -5.79
C LEU A 85 -9.74 -5.98 -5.92
N GLN A 86 -8.64 -6.06 -6.66
CA GLN A 86 -7.84 -7.27 -6.78
C GLN A 86 -6.47 -7.08 -6.15
N LEU A 87 -6.12 -7.96 -5.24
CA LEU A 87 -4.82 -7.98 -4.57
C LEU A 87 -4.21 -9.39 -4.66
N ARG A 88 -2.89 -9.48 -4.77
CA ARG A 88 -2.18 -10.74 -4.59
C ARG A 88 -1.67 -10.83 -3.16
N LEU A 89 -2.14 -11.82 -2.43
CA LEU A 89 -1.68 -12.13 -1.08
C LEU A 89 -0.74 -13.33 -1.14
N ARG A 90 0.41 -13.24 -0.48
CA ARG A 90 1.47 -14.22 -0.67
C ARG A 90 1.37 -15.43 0.23
N ASP A 91 0.99 -15.22 1.48
CA ASP A 91 1.12 -16.24 2.50
C ASP A 91 -0.14 -17.08 2.64
N ALA A 92 0.04 -18.41 2.74
CA ALA A 92 -1.03 -19.33 3.06
C ALA A 92 -1.59 -19.05 4.45
N GLY A 93 -2.86 -19.39 4.66
CA GLY A 93 -3.53 -19.25 5.95
C GLY A 93 -4.89 -18.58 5.84
N THR A 94 -5.51 -18.38 6.99
CA THR A 94 -6.76 -17.62 7.09
C THR A 94 -6.44 -16.15 7.25
N HIS A 95 -7.03 -15.36 6.38
CA HIS A 95 -6.94 -13.91 6.34
C HIS A 95 -8.30 -13.31 6.65
N SER A 96 -8.30 -12.06 7.12
CA SER A 96 -9.53 -11.33 7.34
C SER A 96 -9.45 -9.93 6.74
N VAL A 97 -10.59 -9.43 6.31
CA VAL A 97 -10.76 -8.05 5.86
C VAL A 97 -11.95 -7.43 6.56
N GLU A 98 -11.77 -6.22 7.07
CA GLU A 98 -12.85 -5.42 7.61
C GLU A 98 -13.43 -4.56 6.48
N VAL A 99 -14.74 -4.58 6.33
CA VAL A 99 -15.44 -3.88 5.24
C VAL A 99 -16.37 -2.83 5.81
N LYS A 100 -16.25 -1.63 5.26
CA LYS A 100 -17.24 -0.55 5.36
C LYS A 100 -17.70 -0.20 3.95
N ALA A 101 -18.81 0.47 3.82
CA ALA A 101 -19.23 1.05 2.55
C ALA A 101 -19.77 2.45 2.76
N TYR A 102 -19.73 3.26 1.73
CA TYR A 102 -20.34 4.59 1.75
C TYR A 102 -21.23 4.80 0.52
N ASN A 103 -22.23 5.63 0.70
CA ASN A 103 -23.09 6.13 -0.35
C ASN A 103 -23.13 7.68 -0.29
N ALA A 104 -24.06 8.30 -1.03
CA ALA A 104 -24.22 9.75 -1.02
C ALA A 104 -24.63 10.34 0.36
N HIS A 105 -25.09 9.51 1.31
CA HIS A 105 -25.56 9.94 2.63
C HIS A 105 -24.56 9.69 3.76
N GLY A 106 -23.49 8.92 3.52
CA GLY A 106 -22.45 8.71 4.52
C GLY A 106 -21.82 7.31 4.50
N VAL A 107 -20.96 7.09 5.48
CA VAL A 107 -20.25 5.81 5.70
C VAL A 107 -21.13 4.89 6.54
N SER A 108 -21.11 3.60 6.25
CA SER A 108 -21.86 2.57 6.96
C SER A 108 -21.68 2.63 8.47
N VAL A 109 -22.78 2.40 9.19
CA VAL A 109 -22.75 2.20 10.63
C VAL A 109 -22.11 0.83 10.91
N GLY A 110 -21.04 0.84 11.71
CA GLY A 110 -20.26 -0.35 12.01
C GLY A 110 -19.35 -0.80 10.85
N SER A 111 -18.83 -1.99 11.00
CA SER A 111 -18.02 -2.69 9.98
C SER A 111 -18.37 -4.17 9.96
N LYS A 112 -18.09 -4.83 8.84
CA LYS A 112 -18.25 -6.27 8.68
C LYS A 112 -16.89 -6.91 8.47
N VAL A 113 -16.56 -7.91 9.29
CA VAL A 113 -15.33 -8.69 9.11
C VAL A 113 -15.67 -9.95 8.31
N VAL A 114 -14.91 -10.21 7.27
CA VAL A 114 -15.04 -11.42 6.45
C VAL A 114 -13.70 -12.14 6.39
N GLU A 115 -13.74 -13.44 6.65
CA GLU A 115 -12.57 -14.32 6.58
C GLU A 115 -12.54 -15.07 5.24
N PHE A 116 -11.34 -15.36 4.77
CA PHE A 116 -11.09 -16.18 3.59
C PHE A 116 -9.75 -16.92 3.77
N THR A 117 -9.55 -17.99 3.02
CA THR A 117 -8.37 -18.85 3.18
C THR A 117 -7.59 -18.95 1.88
N LEU A 118 -6.26 -18.80 2.00
CA LEU A 118 -5.29 -19.16 0.98
C LEU A 118 -4.68 -20.52 1.34
N GLU A 119 -4.79 -21.49 0.45
CA GLU A 119 -4.31 -22.86 0.69
C GLU A 119 -2.79 -22.96 0.58
N ASN A 120 -2.19 -22.14 -0.28
CA ASN A 120 -0.78 -22.21 -0.62
C ASN A 120 -0.09 -20.86 -0.46
N THR A 121 1.17 -20.90 -0.02
CA THR A 121 2.04 -19.72 -0.09
C THR A 121 2.52 -19.54 -1.52
N TYR A 122 2.18 -18.40 -2.12
CA TYR A 122 2.63 -18.06 -3.45
C TYR A 122 4.06 -17.49 -3.40
N ARG A 123 4.91 -18.03 -4.25
CA ARG A 123 6.23 -17.48 -4.53
C ARG A 123 6.27 -17.12 -6.02
N ASP A 124 6.66 -15.88 -6.32
CA ASP A 124 6.87 -15.49 -7.71
C ASP A 124 7.88 -16.46 -8.34
N PRO A 125 7.62 -16.95 -9.55
CA PRO A 125 8.58 -17.75 -10.28
C PRO A 125 9.76 -16.86 -10.67
N PHE A 126 10.68 -16.68 -9.72
CA PHE A 126 11.90 -15.93 -9.95
C PHE A 126 12.99 -16.90 -10.41
N ASP A 127 13.49 -16.69 -11.62
CA ASP A 127 14.71 -17.37 -12.07
C ASP A 127 15.93 -16.54 -11.63
N PRO A 128 16.59 -16.91 -10.56
CA PRO A 128 17.76 -16.20 -10.09
C PRO A 128 19.02 -16.48 -10.92
N SER A 129 18.98 -17.49 -11.79
CA SER A 129 20.16 -18.02 -12.47
C SER A 129 20.98 -16.98 -13.25
N PRO A 130 20.36 -16.00 -13.97
CA PRO A 130 21.13 -14.95 -14.63
C PRO A 130 21.94 -14.10 -13.64
N TYR A 131 21.35 -13.81 -12.48
CA TYR A 131 21.98 -12.98 -11.45
C TYR A 131 23.08 -13.76 -10.72
N PHE A 132 22.81 -15.01 -10.35
CA PHE A 132 23.78 -15.85 -9.67
C PHE A 132 25.00 -16.16 -10.52
N LYS A 133 24.89 -16.24 -11.83
CA LYS A 133 26.03 -16.34 -12.74
C LYS A 133 26.97 -15.13 -12.65
N VAL A 134 26.43 -13.96 -12.36
CA VAL A 134 27.21 -12.72 -12.25
C VAL A 134 27.82 -12.56 -10.86
N ILE A 135 27.05 -12.86 -9.80
CA ILE A 135 27.45 -12.63 -8.41
C ILE A 135 28.07 -13.86 -7.75
N LYS A 136 28.17 -15.00 -8.45
CA LYS A 136 28.79 -16.22 -7.88
C LYS A 136 30.18 -15.95 -7.37
N GLY A 137 30.53 -16.54 -6.25
CA GLY A 137 31.81 -16.40 -5.61
C GLY A 137 31.73 -15.97 -4.15
N GLU A 138 32.87 -15.75 -3.57
CA GLU A 138 32.98 -15.23 -2.22
C GLU A 138 33.14 -13.70 -2.27
N TRP A 139 32.33 -13.02 -1.45
CA TRP A 139 32.29 -11.57 -1.34
C TRP A 139 32.65 -11.13 0.06
N GLN A 140 33.34 -10.03 0.16
CA GLN A 140 33.66 -9.33 1.41
C GLN A 140 33.48 -7.83 1.22
N TRP A 141 33.45 -7.11 2.30
CA TRP A 141 33.47 -5.67 2.26
C TRP A 141 34.78 -5.16 1.65
N ASN A 142 34.68 -4.23 0.71
CA ASN A 142 35.86 -3.56 0.16
C ASN A 142 36.32 -2.46 1.13
N ASN A 143 36.84 -2.88 2.27
CA ASN A 143 37.23 -2.00 3.37
C ASN A 143 38.33 -1.03 3.04
N GLU A 144 39.17 -1.33 2.04
CA GLU A 144 40.23 -0.45 1.59
C GLU A 144 39.72 0.75 0.77
N ALA A 145 38.51 0.68 0.23
CA ALA A 145 37.89 1.77 -0.51
C ALA A 145 37.17 2.73 0.44
N ALA A 146 37.45 4.03 0.31
CA ALA A 146 36.57 5.03 0.98
C ALA A 146 35.16 4.99 0.41
N GLY A 147 34.16 5.10 1.28
CA GLY A 147 32.76 5.04 0.88
C GLY A 147 32.21 3.62 0.67
N HIS A 148 32.91 2.59 1.16
CA HIS A 148 32.42 1.22 1.16
C HIS A 148 31.21 1.02 2.09
N PHE A 149 30.96 1.96 2.98
CA PHE A 149 29.82 2.00 3.90
C PHE A 149 29.40 3.44 4.18
N GLY A 150 28.11 3.71 4.26
CA GLY A 150 27.63 5.06 4.52
C GLY A 150 26.10 5.17 4.52
N CYS A 151 25.64 6.37 4.79
CA CYS A 151 24.22 6.66 4.74
C CYS A 151 23.95 8.07 4.21
N GLY A 152 22.78 8.24 3.63
CA GLY A 152 22.30 9.51 3.08
C GLY A 152 20.79 9.54 2.96
N PRO A 153 20.22 10.68 2.55
CA PRO A 153 18.79 10.90 2.52
C PRO A 153 18.06 10.13 1.39
N SER A 154 18.77 9.74 0.34
CA SER A 154 18.17 9.08 -0.82
C SER A 154 19.19 8.25 -1.61
N THR A 155 18.71 7.49 -2.59
CA THR A 155 19.55 6.77 -3.56
C THR A 155 20.41 7.69 -4.41
N ASP A 156 19.98 8.92 -4.64
CA ASP A 156 20.73 9.93 -5.42
C ASP A 156 21.83 10.61 -4.58
N SER A 157 21.69 10.55 -3.26
CA SER A 157 22.65 11.11 -2.30
C SER A 157 22.96 10.11 -1.18
N PRO A 158 23.46 8.90 -1.51
CA PRO A 158 23.56 7.79 -0.56
C PRO A 158 24.61 7.99 0.54
N PHE A 159 25.51 8.95 0.40
CA PHE A 159 26.61 9.22 1.32
C PHE A 159 26.63 10.66 1.84
N GLU A 160 25.54 11.40 1.68
CA GLU A 160 25.50 12.82 2.04
C GLU A 160 25.64 13.06 3.55
N TRP A 161 25.06 12.18 4.37
CA TRP A 161 25.12 12.33 5.81
C TRP A 161 26.41 11.80 6.40
N TRP A 162 26.90 10.66 5.91
CA TRP A 162 28.13 10.05 6.35
C TRP A 162 28.61 8.98 5.37
N LYS A 163 29.93 8.83 5.28
CA LYS A 163 30.59 7.73 4.59
C LYS A 163 31.86 7.32 5.33
N ALA A 164 32.11 6.03 5.39
CA ALA A 164 33.32 5.50 6.00
C ALA A 164 34.57 5.85 5.16
N GLY A 165 35.63 6.27 5.81
CA GLY A 165 36.98 6.26 5.24
C GLY A 165 37.50 4.83 5.06
N ALA A 166 38.64 4.67 4.36
CA ALA A 166 39.28 3.38 4.23
C ALA A 166 39.63 2.80 5.61
N ASN A 167 39.23 1.55 5.87
CA ASN A 167 39.43 0.83 7.14
C ASN A 167 38.84 1.51 8.40
N GLU A 168 37.98 2.48 8.26
CA GLU A 168 37.46 3.25 9.41
C GLU A 168 36.69 2.40 10.43
N LYS A 169 36.16 1.26 10.03
CA LYS A 169 35.41 0.33 10.89
C LYS A 169 36.17 -0.95 11.17
N ALA A 170 37.48 -0.88 11.23
CA ALA A 170 38.32 -2.05 11.49
C ALA A 170 38.06 -2.74 12.83
N ASP A 171 37.52 -2.00 13.82
CA ASP A 171 37.14 -2.55 15.10
C ASP A 171 35.81 -3.35 15.05
N TRP A 172 35.11 -3.29 13.94
CA TRP A 172 33.91 -4.05 13.72
C TRP A 172 34.27 -5.39 13.07
N SER A 173 33.69 -6.50 13.52
CA SER A 173 33.89 -7.81 12.89
C SER A 173 33.45 -7.88 11.43
N LEU A 174 32.71 -6.87 10.97
CA LEU A 174 32.13 -6.73 9.65
C LEU A 174 33.11 -7.01 8.49
N TYR A 175 34.38 -6.62 8.61
CA TYR A 175 35.36 -6.82 7.54
C TYR A 175 35.86 -8.28 7.40
N ASN A 176 35.58 -9.09 8.41
CA ASN A 176 35.87 -10.51 8.40
C ASN A 176 34.72 -11.33 7.81
N ASP A 177 33.53 -10.71 7.66
CA ASP A 177 32.37 -11.37 7.11
C ASP A 177 32.60 -11.84 5.67
N ARG A 178 32.09 -13.01 5.35
CA ARG A 178 32.11 -13.57 4.00
C ARG A 178 30.71 -13.97 3.58
N MET A 179 30.32 -13.55 2.39
CA MET A 179 29.10 -13.93 1.73
C MET A 179 29.44 -14.76 0.50
N THR A 180 28.94 -15.97 0.42
CA THR A 180 29.18 -16.84 -0.73
C THR A 180 27.87 -17.07 -1.48
N PHE A 181 27.89 -16.82 -2.78
CA PHE A 181 26.82 -17.14 -3.70
C PHE A 181 27.28 -18.23 -4.67
N THR A 182 26.45 -19.24 -4.86
CA THR A 182 26.71 -20.31 -5.81
C THR A 182 25.87 -20.13 -7.07
N GLU A 183 26.29 -20.72 -8.17
CA GLU A 183 25.58 -20.61 -9.45
C GLU A 183 24.19 -21.24 -9.42
N ASP A 184 23.97 -22.23 -8.53
CA ASP A 184 22.67 -22.87 -8.29
C ASP A 184 21.78 -22.11 -7.30
N GLY A 185 22.14 -20.88 -6.96
CA GLY A 185 21.29 -19.98 -6.17
C GLY A 185 21.36 -20.17 -4.67
N LYS A 186 22.38 -20.87 -4.16
CA LYS A 186 22.58 -20.95 -2.71
C LYS A 186 23.36 -19.76 -2.20
N TYR A 187 23.03 -19.37 -0.98
CA TYR A 187 23.71 -18.32 -0.24
C TYR A 187 24.19 -18.87 1.09
N SER A 188 25.39 -18.50 1.46
CA SER A 188 25.92 -18.72 2.81
C SER A 188 26.57 -17.46 3.33
N PHE A 189 26.47 -17.26 4.64
CA PHE A 189 27.10 -16.18 5.37
C PHE A 189 27.99 -16.76 6.45
N ASN A 190 29.23 -16.31 6.51
CA ASN A 190 30.18 -16.64 7.54
C ASN A 190 30.60 -15.33 8.23
N PRO A 191 30.12 -15.10 9.47
CA PRO A 191 30.65 -14.01 10.28
C PRO A 191 32.06 -14.39 10.71
N GLY A 192 33.02 -13.64 10.33
CA GLY A 192 34.44 -13.90 10.58
C GLY A 192 34.81 -14.03 12.06
#